data_7f046eca263c36c8ccc5a1456f35ece0
#
_entry.id   7f046eca263c36c8ccc5a1456f35ece0
#
_cell.length_a   1.000
_cell.length_b   1.000
_cell.length_c   1.000
_cell.angle_alpha   90.00
_cell.angle_beta   90.00
_cell.angle_gamma   90.00
#
_symmetry.space_group_name_H-M   'P 1'
#
loop_
_entity.id
_entity.type
_entity.pdbx_description
1 polymer ?
#
loop_
_entity_poly.entity_id
_entity_poly.type
_entity_poly.pdbx_seq_one_letter_code
_entity_poly.pdbx_strand_id
1 'polypeptide(L)'
;MSARMGISLRREWVEPLLATRPALPALEVIFEQWVFASESELRQLERLRERHPMLLHCLSMNIGSSDPLDRDYFEQVRAFADRFAIAAVSDHLSWRSIHGVWSLSLLPLPRTEEALTHVVDRMDEAQGCLGRTIALENISQYLPVPGDIPFVEMFNQLYERCGAPVHLDLNNLLVSERWLGESPGAFLDPLTADIAWVHVAGHDDVPLPIDDHSRMPTAACMELLARVAPTVPVILEWDRERPPLQKLLPAISAEQVQGV
;
A
#
# COMPACT_ATOMS: atom_id res chain seq x y z
N MET A 1 13.37 18.51 6.97
CA MET A 1 12.83 18.73 5.61
C MET A 1 11.43 18.17 5.61
N SER A 2 10.39 18.95 5.31
CA SER A 2 9.03 18.42 5.20
C SER A 2 8.96 17.47 4.01
N ALA A 3 8.51 16.25 4.24
CA ALA A 3 8.34 15.26 3.19
C ALA A 3 7.29 15.76 2.20
N ARG A 4 7.65 15.89 0.93
CA ARG A 4 6.66 16.09 -0.13
C ARG A 4 5.96 14.76 -0.34
N MET A 5 4.64 14.73 -0.26
CA MET A 5 3.85 13.52 -0.46
C MET A 5 3.51 13.35 -1.94
N GLY A 6 3.58 12.11 -2.42
CA GLY A 6 2.90 11.68 -3.63
C GLY A 6 1.42 11.39 -3.33
N ILE A 7 0.72 10.89 -4.32
CA ILE A 7 -0.68 10.49 -4.18
C ILE A 7 -0.93 9.12 -4.82
N SER A 8 -1.83 8.36 -4.22
CA SER A 8 -2.42 7.20 -4.85
C SER A 8 -3.40 7.68 -5.92
N LEU A 9 -3.02 7.48 -7.20
CA LEU A 9 -3.69 8.08 -8.37
C LEU A 9 -5.10 7.54 -8.53
N ARG A 10 -6.08 8.44 -8.66
CA ARG A 10 -7.45 8.10 -9.03
C ARG A 10 -7.75 8.60 -10.44
N ARG A 11 -8.60 7.89 -11.20
CA ARG A 11 -8.89 8.20 -12.62
C ARG A 11 -9.35 9.63 -12.83
N GLU A 12 -10.18 10.16 -11.94
CA GLU A 12 -10.68 11.53 -12.00
C GLU A 12 -9.62 12.61 -11.81
N TRP A 13 -8.43 12.26 -11.28
CA TRP A 13 -7.32 13.19 -11.10
C TRP A 13 -6.35 13.23 -12.27
N VAL A 14 -6.47 12.31 -13.24
CA VAL A 14 -5.54 12.20 -14.39
C VAL A 14 -5.53 13.48 -15.22
N GLU A 15 -6.68 13.93 -15.73
CA GLU A 15 -6.76 15.16 -16.51
C GLU A 15 -6.35 16.41 -15.72
N PRO A 16 -6.80 16.64 -14.48
CA PRO A 16 -6.30 17.72 -13.63
C PRO A 16 -4.78 17.69 -13.43
N LEU A 17 -4.17 16.52 -13.22
CA LEU A 17 -2.71 16.38 -13.09
C LEU A 17 -1.98 16.76 -14.39
N LEU A 18 -2.47 16.29 -15.52
CA LEU A 18 -1.92 16.64 -16.82
C LEU A 18 -2.02 18.13 -17.14
N ALA A 19 -3.10 18.79 -16.69
CA ALA A 19 -3.34 20.21 -16.89
C ALA A 19 -2.49 21.08 -15.95
N THR A 20 -2.48 20.78 -14.65
CA THR A 20 -1.82 21.62 -13.62
C THR A 20 -0.34 21.30 -13.46
N ARG A 21 0.08 20.09 -13.79
CA ARG A 21 1.48 19.62 -13.78
C ARG A 21 2.20 19.87 -12.45
N PRO A 22 1.63 19.47 -11.31
CA PRO A 22 2.29 19.67 -10.02
C PRO A 22 3.57 18.83 -9.93
N ALA A 23 4.54 19.28 -9.14
CA ALA A 23 5.75 18.52 -8.86
C ALA A 23 5.47 17.55 -7.68
N LEU A 24 5.08 16.32 -7.98
CA LEU A 24 4.89 15.25 -6.99
C LEU A 24 6.10 14.32 -6.98
N PRO A 25 6.53 13.80 -5.79
CA PRO A 25 7.68 12.91 -5.69
C PRO A 25 7.42 11.54 -6.35
N ALA A 26 6.18 11.06 -6.31
CA ALA A 26 5.73 9.84 -6.96
C ALA A 26 4.21 9.85 -7.17
N LEU A 27 3.75 9.00 -8.08
CA LEU A 27 2.35 8.59 -8.21
C LEU A 27 2.26 7.09 -7.94
N GLU A 28 1.33 6.69 -7.11
CA GLU A 28 0.99 5.28 -6.97
C GLU A 28 -0.22 4.96 -7.84
N VAL A 29 -0.17 3.82 -8.50
CA VAL A 29 -1.23 3.32 -9.38
C VAL A 29 -1.76 2.02 -8.80
N ILE A 30 -3.07 1.91 -8.61
CA ILE A 30 -3.71 0.65 -8.23
C ILE A 30 -3.98 -0.15 -9.51
N PHE A 31 -3.32 -1.31 -9.65
CA PHE A 31 -3.34 -2.10 -10.88
C PHE A 31 -4.77 -2.41 -11.37
N GLU A 32 -5.64 -2.87 -10.46
CA GLU A 32 -7.00 -3.30 -10.79
C GLU A 32 -7.88 -2.17 -11.36
N GLN A 33 -7.55 -0.94 -11.07
CA GLN A 33 -8.26 0.20 -11.65
C GLN A 33 -7.93 0.41 -13.14
N TRP A 34 -6.82 -0.18 -13.63
CA TRP A 34 -6.31 0.07 -14.98
C TRP A 34 -6.30 -1.15 -15.88
N VAL A 35 -6.61 -2.34 -15.36
CA VAL A 35 -6.58 -3.60 -16.14
C VAL A 35 -7.51 -3.58 -17.34
N PHE A 36 -8.63 -2.85 -17.27
CA PHE A 36 -9.58 -2.65 -18.36
C PHE A 36 -9.53 -1.24 -18.96
N ALA A 37 -8.45 -0.49 -18.73
CA ALA A 37 -8.31 0.84 -19.28
C ALA A 37 -8.17 0.79 -20.81
N SER A 38 -8.79 1.76 -21.48
CA SER A 38 -8.62 1.96 -22.92
C SER A 38 -7.19 2.41 -23.23
N GLU A 39 -6.75 2.18 -24.46
CA GLU A 39 -5.44 2.66 -24.92
C GLU A 39 -5.29 4.20 -24.83
N SER A 40 -6.39 4.92 -24.91
CA SER A 40 -6.39 6.39 -24.69
C SER A 40 -6.06 6.76 -23.25
N GLU A 41 -6.63 6.04 -22.27
CA GLU A 41 -6.36 6.23 -20.84
C GLU A 41 -4.93 5.81 -20.49
N LEU A 42 -4.45 4.70 -21.06
CA LEU A 42 -3.07 4.25 -20.85
C LEU A 42 -2.06 5.26 -21.41
N ARG A 43 -2.33 5.90 -22.56
CA ARG A 43 -1.49 7.02 -23.05
C ARG A 43 -1.50 8.25 -22.14
N GLN A 44 -2.60 8.54 -21.46
CA GLN A 44 -2.60 9.60 -20.45
C GLN A 44 -1.71 9.22 -19.25
N LEU A 45 -1.75 7.96 -18.83
CA LEU A 45 -0.89 7.47 -17.76
C LEU A 45 0.59 7.52 -18.16
N GLU A 46 0.95 7.18 -19.41
CA GLU A 46 2.32 7.34 -19.94
C GLU A 46 2.82 8.80 -19.84
N ARG A 47 1.97 9.77 -20.16
CA ARG A 47 2.30 11.20 -20.04
C ARG A 47 2.53 11.64 -18.58
N LEU A 48 1.82 11.04 -17.60
CA LEU A 48 2.09 11.26 -16.19
C LEU A 48 3.42 10.63 -15.78
N ARG A 49 3.69 9.41 -16.27
CA ARG A 49 4.93 8.67 -16.00
C ARG A 49 6.18 9.42 -16.49
N GLU A 50 6.11 10.16 -17.61
CA GLU A 50 7.23 10.98 -18.10
C GLU A 50 7.71 12.04 -17.08
N ARG A 51 6.87 12.36 -16.10
CA ARG A 51 7.10 13.46 -15.14
C ARG A 51 7.23 12.99 -13.70
N HIS A 52 6.69 11.83 -13.40
CA HIS A 52 6.63 11.29 -12.04
C HIS A 52 7.09 9.84 -12.00
N PRO A 53 7.97 9.46 -11.08
CA PRO A 53 8.14 8.05 -10.75
C PRO A 53 6.80 7.41 -10.42
N MET A 54 6.59 6.17 -10.86
CA MET A 54 5.37 5.44 -10.57
C MET A 54 5.66 4.23 -9.69
N LEU A 55 4.79 4.03 -8.70
CA LEU A 55 4.68 2.85 -7.86
C LEU A 55 3.43 2.08 -8.29
N LEU A 56 3.43 0.77 -8.16
CA LEU A 56 2.28 -0.07 -8.48
C LEU A 56 1.83 -0.80 -7.23
N HIS A 57 0.59 -0.55 -6.82
CA HIS A 57 -0.06 -1.26 -5.75
C HIS A 57 -1.09 -2.23 -6.34
N CYS A 58 -1.01 -3.49 -5.95
CA CYS A 58 -1.92 -4.54 -6.38
C CYS A 58 -2.85 -4.93 -5.22
N LEU A 59 -4.04 -5.41 -5.56
CA LEU A 59 -5.04 -5.82 -4.58
C LEU A 59 -5.36 -7.32 -4.65
N SER A 60 -4.81 -8.05 -5.64
CA SER A 60 -5.33 -9.37 -5.99
C SER A 60 -4.25 -10.43 -6.21
N MET A 61 -3.01 -10.19 -5.80
CA MET A 61 -1.96 -11.24 -5.79
C MET A 61 -2.32 -12.37 -4.84
N ASN A 62 -3.06 -12.03 -3.77
CA ASN A 62 -3.63 -13.02 -2.84
C ASN A 62 -2.57 -13.95 -2.24
N ILE A 63 -1.46 -13.37 -1.82
CA ILE A 63 -0.25 -14.08 -1.40
C ILE A 63 -0.51 -15.03 -0.21
N GLY A 64 -1.40 -14.64 0.71
CA GLY A 64 -1.72 -15.47 1.88
C GLY A 64 -2.73 -16.59 1.63
N SER A 65 -3.31 -16.70 0.43
CA SER A 65 -4.31 -17.71 0.13
C SER A 65 -3.71 -19.12 -0.01
N SER A 66 -4.52 -20.14 0.27
CA SER A 66 -4.20 -21.54 -0.08
C SER A 66 -4.54 -21.90 -1.55
N ASP A 67 -5.27 -21.02 -2.27
CA ASP A 67 -5.54 -21.22 -3.68
C ASP A 67 -4.25 -21.01 -4.52
N PRO A 68 -4.08 -21.65 -5.68
CA PRO A 68 -2.95 -21.40 -6.57
C PRO A 68 -2.79 -19.92 -6.93
N LEU A 69 -1.57 -19.47 -7.20
CA LEU A 69 -1.33 -18.15 -7.76
C LEU A 69 -1.89 -18.07 -9.18
N ASP A 70 -2.58 -16.97 -9.50
CA ASP A 70 -3.09 -16.69 -10.83
C ASP A 70 -1.96 -16.17 -11.74
N ARG A 71 -1.37 -17.06 -12.53
CA ARG A 71 -0.24 -16.73 -13.41
C ARG A 71 -0.61 -15.70 -14.47
N ASP A 72 -1.83 -15.73 -14.99
CA ASP A 72 -2.30 -14.76 -15.99
C ASP A 72 -2.37 -13.36 -15.37
N TYR A 73 -2.77 -13.27 -14.12
CA TYR A 73 -2.72 -12.01 -13.37
C TYR A 73 -1.29 -11.48 -13.22
N PHE A 74 -0.34 -12.32 -12.83
CA PHE A 74 1.07 -11.90 -12.71
C PHE A 74 1.68 -11.50 -14.04
N GLU A 75 1.34 -12.16 -15.14
CA GLU A 75 1.78 -11.75 -16.49
C GLU A 75 1.24 -10.36 -16.86
N GLN A 76 -0.03 -10.07 -16.55
CA GLN A 76 -0.62 -8.75 -16.77
C GLN A 76 0.03 -7.67 -15.91
N VAL A 77 0.27 -7.95 -14.62
CA VAL A 77 1.00 -7.03 -13.72
C VAL A 77 2.41 -6.76 -14.24
N ARG A 78 3.14 -7.80 -14.68
CA ARG A 78 4.47 -7.66 -15.25
C ARG A 78 4.45 -6.79 -16.51
N ALA A 79 3.56 -7.07 -17.44
CA ALA A 79 3.44 -6.30 -18.67
C ALA A 79 3.11 -4.82 -18.41
N PHE A 80 2.24 -4.55 -17.44
CA PHE A 80 1.92 -3.20 -16.99
C PHE A 80 3.14 -2.53 -16.35
N ALA A 81 3.82 -3.22 -15.43
CA ALA A 81 4.99 -2.70 -14.76
C ALA A 81 6.13 -2.36 -15.74
N ASP A 82 6.32 -3.18 -16.76
CA ASP A 82 7.32 -2.93 -17.82
C ASP A 82 6.91 -1.74 -18.69
N ARG A 83 5.65 -1.67 -19.13
CA ARG A 83 5.13 -0.56 -19.95
C ARG A 83 5.32 0.79 -19.29
N PHE A 84 5.04 0.88 -17.99
CA PHE A 84 5.09 2.14 -17.25
C PHE A 84 6.40 2.34 -16.49
N ALA A 85 7.40 1.46 -16.67
CA ALA A 85 8.69 1.48 -15.96
C ALA A 85 8.47 1.72 -14.45
N ILE A 86 7.62 0.90 -13.86
CA ILE A 86 7.26 0.96 -12.44
C ILE A 86 8.50 0.77 -11.58
N ALA A 87 8.68 1.64 -10.58
CA ALA A 87 9.85 1.63 -9.71
C ALA A 87 9.77 0.54 -8.62
N ALA A 88 8.59 0.28 -8.08
CA ALA A 88 8.34 -0.74 -7.08
C ALA A 88 6.90 -1.25 -7.16
N VAL A 89 6.68 -2.49 -6.72
CA VAL A 89 5.36 -3.17 -6.74
C VAL A 89 5.03 -3.65 -5.35
N SER A 90 3.76 -3.58 -4.94
CA SER A 90 3.26 -4.15 -3.67
C SER A 90 1.93 -4.85 -3.82
N ASP A 91 1.60 -5.62 -2.81
CA ASP A 91 0.27 -6.10 -2.46
C ASP A 91 0.20 -6.27 -0.92
N HIS A 92 -0.93 -6.65 -0.38
CA HIS A 92 -1.18 -6.78 1.05
C HIS A 92 -0.70 -8.12 1.61
N LEU A 93 -0.19 -8.12 2.83
CA LEU A 93 0.01 -9.35 3.61
C LEU A 93 -1.34 -9.87 4.12
N SER A 94 -2.09 -10.49 3.23
CA SER A 94 -3.46 -10.93 3.47
C SER A 94 -3.83 -12.13 2.60
N TRP A 95 -4.98 -12.72 2.90
CA TRP A 95 -5.64 -13.66 2.00
C TRP A 95 -7.06 -13.17 1.67
N ARG A 96 -7.55 -13.49 0.49
CA ARG A 96 -8.86 -13.03 -0.02
C ARG A 96 -9.69 -14.16 -0.62
N SER A 97 -9.12 -15.33 -0.87
CA SER A 97 -9.87 -16.46 -1.40
C SER A 97 -9.47 -17.77 -0.71
N ILE A 98 -10.41 -18.70 -0.73
CA ILE A 98 -10.21 -20.11 -0.36
C ILE A 98 -11.11 -20.97 -1.21
N HIS A 99 -10.56 -22.02 -1.83
CA HIS A 99 -11.28 -22.91 -2.77
C HIS A 99 -12.00 -22.13 -3.90
N GLY A 100 -11.38 -21.06 -4.40
CA GLY A 100 -11.94 -20.24 -5.46
C GLY A 100 -13.08 -19.28 -5.02
N VAL A 101 -13.42 -19.25 -3.74
CA VAL A 101 -14.42 -18.32 -3.19
C VAL A 101 -13.70 -17.08 -2.66
N TRP A 102 -14.00 -15.93 -3.25
CA TRP A 102 -13.37 -14.65 -2.93
C TRP A 102 -14.11 -13.88 -1.85
N SER A 103 -13.36 -13.38 -0.88
CA SER A 103 -13.80 -12.38 0.09
C SER A 103 -13.82 -10.98 -0.53
N LEU A 104 -14.74 -10.13 -0.07
CA LEU A 104 -14.73 -8.70 -0.41
C LEU A 104 -13.74 -7.89 0.46
N SER A 105 -13.09 -8.53 1.43
CA SER A 105 -12.17 -7.91 2.39
C SER A 105 -10.83 -8.59 2.38
N LEU A 106 -9.81 -7.84 2.79
CA LEU A 106 -8.50 -8.35 3.13
C LEU A 106 -8.61 -9.08 4.48
N LEU A 107 -8.21 -10.33 4.52
CA LEU A 107 -8.28 -11.14 5.73
C LEU A 107 -6.87 -11.39 6.29
N PRO A 108 -6.68 -11.23 7.61
CA PRO A 108 -5.36 -11.40 8.21
C PRO A 108 -4.97 -12.88 8.25
N LEU A 109 -3.67 -13.14 8.18
CA LEU A 109 -3.08 -14.48 8.31
C LEU A 109 -2.92 -14.85 9.77
N PRO A 110 -2.98 -16.17 10.11
CA PRO A 110 -2.49 -16.65 11.38
C PRO A 110 -1.02 -16.27 11.59
N ARG A 111 -0.66 -15.87 12.80
CA ARG A 111 0.71 -15.47 13.16
C ARG A 111 1.52 -16.70 13.60
N THR A 112 1.68 -17.66 12.70
CA THR A 112 2.34 -18.96 12.95
C THR A 112 3.46 -19.20 11.97
N GLU A 113 4.41 -20.07 12.34
CA GLU A 113 5.51 -20.48 11.47
C GLU A 113 5.01 -21.19 10.19
N GLU A 114 3.91 -21.92 10.29
CA GLU A 114 3.27 -22.55 9.13
C GLU A 114 2.79 -21.51 8.12
N ALA A 115 2.06 -20.49 8.59
CA ALA A 115 1.58 -19.41 7.72
C ALA A 115 2.75 -18.59 7.14
N LEU A 116 3.76 -18.32 7.95
CA LEU A 116 4.96 -17.62 7.52
C LEU A 116 5.69 -18.37 6.41
N THR A 117 5.95 -19.67 6.60
CA THR A 117 6.59 -20.52 5.58
C THR A 117 5.76 -20.58 4.30
N HIS A 118 4.43 -20.73 4.43
CA HIS A 118 3.52 -20.70 3.29
C HIS A 118 3.64 -19.38 2.49
N VAL A 119 3.69 -18.23 3.18
CA VAL A 119 3.83 -16.93 2.49
C VAL A 119 5.21 -16.81 1.82
N VAL A 120 6.30 -17.27 2.47
CA VAL A 120 7.65 -17.27 1.87
C VAL A 120 7.65 -18.03 0.55
N ASP A 121 7.15 -19.27 0.54
CA ASP A 121 7.11 -20.11 -0.68
C ASP A 121 6.32 -19.43 -1.81
N ARG A 122 5.21 -18.80 -1.45
CA ARG A 122 4.36 -18.07 -2.42
C ARG A 122 5.00 -16.79 -2.90
N MET A 123 5.70 -16.08 -2.04
CA MET A 123 6.45 -14.88 -2.44
C MET A 123 7.57 -15.22 -3.41
N ASP A 124 8.30 -16.30 -3.19
CA ASP A 124 9.33 -16.77 -4.11
C ASP A 124 8.73 -17.11 -5.49
N GLU A 125 7.59 -17.81 -5.54
CA GLU A 125 6.87 -18.08 -6.79
C GLU A 125 6.37 -16.78 -7.45
N ALA A 126 5.72 -15.90 -6.70
CA ALA A 126 5.15 -14.65 -7.19
C ALA A 126 6.23 -13.70 -7.74
N GLN A 127 7.31 -13.51 -7.00
CA GLN A 127 8.46 -12.70 -7.41
C GLN A 127 9.15 -13.31 -8.65
N GLY A 128 9.22 -14.64 -8.71
CA GLY A 128 9.72 -15.36 -9.89
C GLY A 128 8.84 -15.12 -11.13
N CYS A 129 7.51 -15.16 -11.00
CA CYS A 129 6.57 -14.86 -12.09
C CYS A 129 6.66 -13.40 -12.54
N LEU A 130 6.76 -12.47 -11.58
CA LEU A 130 6.82 -11.03 -11.84
C LEU A 130 8.20 -10.58 -12.34
N GLY A 131 9.26 -11.29 -11.97
CA GLY A 131 10.66 -10.89 -12.23
C GLY A 131 11.10 -9.66 -11.43
N ARG A 132 10.43 -9.36 -10.31
CA ARG A 132 10.63 -8.18 -9.45
C ARG A 132 10.35 -8.52 -8.00
N THR A 133 10.99 -7.79 -7.10
CA THR A 133 10.64 -7.80 -5.68
C THR A 133 9.24 -7.21 -5.47
N ILE A 134 8.47 -7.81 -4.56
CA ILE A 134 7.13 -7.38 -4.16
C ILE A 134 7.20 -6.92 -2.70
N ALA A 135 6.80 -5.69 -2.43
CA ALA A 135 6.60 -5.20 -1.07
C ALA A 135 5.26 -5.70 -0.51
N LEU A 136 5.21 -5.95 0.79
CA LEU A 136 3.99 -6.39 1.46
C LEU A 136 3.47 -5.30 2.40
N GLU A 137 2.18 -4.99 2.28
CA GLU A 137 1.52 -3.98 3.09
C GLU A 137 0.91 -4.57 4.37
N ASN A 138 1.06 -3.84 5.47
CA ASN A 138 0.38 -4.13 6.72
C ASN A 138 -1.08 -3.69 6.63
N ILE A 139 -2.00 -4.64 6.75
CA ILE A 139 -3.44 -4.38 6.73
C ILE A 139 -3.96 -3.94 8.10
N SER A 140 -5.09 -3.25 8.11
CA SER A 140 -5.89 -2.99 9.30
C SER A 140 -6.42 -4.29 9.89
N GLN A 141 -6.24 -4.48 11.20
CA GLN A 141 -6.68 -5.67 11.92
C GLN A 141 -7.83 -5.34 12.88
N TYR A 142 -8.95 -6.03 12.69
CA TYR A 142 -10.19 -5.81 13.44
C TYR A 142 -10.44 -6.89 14.51
N LEU A 143 -9.79 -8.03 14.36
CA LEU A 143 -9.96 -9.19 15.25
C LEU A 143 -8.59 -9.83 15.51
N PRO A 144 -8.37 -10.37 16.72
CA PRO A 144 -7.16 -11.13 16.98
C PRO A 144 -7.12 -12.39 16.12
N VAL A 145 -5.93 -12.74 15.66
CA VAL A 145 -5.66 -13.95 14.87
C VAL A 145 -4.89 -14.97 15.70
N PRO A 146 -5.02 -16.28 15.41
CA PRO A 146 -4.22 -17.31 16.09
C PRO A 146 -2.72 -17.14 15.84
N GLY A 147 -1.91 -17.54 16.83
CA GLY A 147 -0.45 -17.62 16.75
C GLY A 147 0.26 -16.65 17.69
N ASP A 148 1.55 -16.93 17.92
CA ASP A 148 2.37 -16.25 18.92
C ASP A 148 3.44 -15.33 18.29
N ILE A 149 3.58 -15.34 16.95
CA ILE A 149 4.53 -14.48 16.24
C ILE A 149 4.01 -13.04 16.28
N PRO A 150 4.76 -12.06 16.79
CA PRO A 150 4.39 -10.65 16.70
C PRO A 150 4.13 -10.22 15.25
N PHE A 151 3.15 -9.33 15.02
CA PHE A 151 2.80 -8.95 13.65
C PHE A 151 3.97 -8.36 12.86
N VAL A 152 4.77 -7.52 13.51
CA VAL A 152 5.99 -6.96 12.90
C VAL A 152 7.02 -8.05 12.57
N GLU A 153 7.11 -9.09 13.39
CA GLU A 153 8.06 -10.18 13.16
C GLU A 153 7.71 -11.00 11.91
N MET A 154 6.43 -11.09 11.55
CA MET A 154 6.04 -11.64 10.24
C MET A 154 6.74 -10.88 9.10
N PHE A 155 6.77 -9.56 9.14
CA PHE A 155 7.42 -8.73 8.12
C PHE A 155 8.95 -8.84 8.15
N ASN A 156 9.56 -8.83 9.34
CA ASN A 156 11.01 -9.00 9.48
C ASN A 156 11.46 -10.34 8.88
N GLN A 157 10.76 -11.42 9.23
CA GLN A 157 11.04 -12.76 8.72
C GLN A 157 10.79 -12.90 7.21
N LEU A 158 9.76 -12.26 6.66
CA LEU A 158 9.50 -12.24 5.22
C LEU A 158 10.60 -11.49 4.48
N TYR A 159 11.07 -10.37 5.04
CA TYR A 159 12.21 -9.67 4.47
C TYR A 159 13.49 -10.51 4.48
N GLU A 160 13.80 -11.16 5.60
CA GLU A 160 14.99 -12.02 5.74
C GLU A 160 14.95 -13.25 4.82
N ARG A 161 13.77 -13.90 4.67
CA ARG A 161 13.65 -15.19 3.97
C ARG A 161 13.43 -15.06 2.47
N CYS A 162 12.68 -14.05 2.00
CA CYS A 162 12.34 -13.89 0.58
C CYS A 162 12.56 -12.47 0.04
N GLY A 163 13.18 -11.58 0.84
CA GLY A 163 13.54 -10.22 0.41
C GLY A 163 12.34 -9.28 0.22
N ALA A 164 11.17 -9.60 0.80
CA ALA A 164 9.98 -8.77 0.68
C ALA A 164 10.04 -7.55 1.60
N PRO A 165 10.24 -6.32 1.09
CA PRO A 165 10.23 -5.12 1.91
C PRO A 165 8.82 -4.77 2.36
N VAL A 166 8.71 -3.86 3.31
CA VAL A 166 7.42 -3.40 3.84
C VAL A 166 6.89 -2.24 3.00
N HIS A 167 5.67 -2.34 2.54
CA HIS A 167 4.83 -1.20 2.22
C HIS A 167 4.11 -0.80 3.51
N LEU A 168 4.56 0.29 4.13
CA LEU A 168 4.13 0.66 5.48
C LEU A 168 2.92 1.59 5.44
N ASP A 169 1.76 1.10 5.86
CA ASP A 169 0.58 1.95 6.08
C ASP A 169 0.46 2.33 7.56
N LEU A 170 0.57 3.64 7.83
CA LEU A 170 0.49 4.20 9.17
C LEU A 170 -0.94 4.35 9.67
N ASN A 171 -1.91 4.55 8.76
CA ASN A 171 -3.31 4.61 9.11
C ASN A 171 -3.82 3.23 9.57
N ASN A 172 -3.38 2.15 8.92
CA ASN A 172 -3.74 0.78 9.26
C ASN A 172 -3.25 0.39 10.66
N LEU A 173 -2.10 0.90 11.07
CA LEU A 173 -1.61 0.72 12.46
C LEU A 173 -2.53 1.43 13.46
N LEU A 174 -2.97 2.66 13.16
CA LEU A 174 -3.88 3.41 14.03
C LEU A 174 -5.28 2.78 14.11
N VAL A 175 -5.80 2.30 13.00
CA VAL A 175 -7.06 1.54 12.99
C VAL A 175 -6.93 0.28 13.84
N SER A 176 -5.85 -0.48 13.66
CA SER A 176 -5.59 -1.71 14.44
C SER A 176 -5.46 -1.44 15.94
N GLU A 177 -4.80 -0.35 16.35
CA GLU A 177 -4.70 0.07 17.74
C GLU A 177 -6.06 0.23 18.39
N ARG A 178 -7.00 0.87 17.69
CA ARG A 178 -8.36 1.10 18.19
C ARG A 178 -9.17 -0.18 18.41
N TRP A 179 -8.89 -1.21 17.60
CA TRP A 179 -9.60 -2.48 17.67
C TRP A 179 -8.94 -3.51 18.58
N LEU A 180 -7.60 -3.58 18.55
CA LEU A 180 -6.84 -4.63 19.23
C LEU A 180 -6.09 -4.10 20.47
N GLY A 181 -5.93 -2.78 20.62
CA GLY A 181 -5.12 -2.18 21.68
C GLY A 181 -3.62 -2.34 21.46
N GLU A 182 -3.18 -2.81 20.28
CA GLU A 182 -1.76 -2.91 19.93
C GLU A 182 -1.25 -1.54 19.45
N SER A 183 -0.37 -0.89 20.23
CA SER A 183 0.14 0.42 19.84
C SER A 183 0.96 0.37 18.54
N PRO A 184 0.92 1.41 17.69
CA PRO A 184 1.78 1.49 16.51
C PRO A 184 3.27 1.33 16.81
N GLY A 185 3.71 1.73 18.02
CA GLY A 185 5.07 1.51 18.50
C GLY A 185 5.46 0.04 18.60
N ALA A 186 4.52 -0.84 18.94
CA ALA A 186 4.77 -2.28 18.99
C ALA A 186 5.11 -2.87 17.62
N PHE A 187 4.67 -2.22 16.53
CA PHE A 187 5.08 -2.57 15.17
C PHE A 187 6.34 -1.81 14.74
N LEU A 188 6.41 -0.51 14.97
CA LEU A 188 7.46 0.33 14.40
C LEU A 188 8.82 0.16 15.10
N ASP A 189 8.86 -0.04 16.43
CA ASP A 189 10.13 -0.09 17.16
C ASP A 189 10.99 -1.31 16.84
N PRO A 190 10.40 -2.55 16.72
CA PRO A 190 11.19 -3.72 16.36
C PRO A 190 11.27 -3.97 14.86
N LEU A 191 10.75 -3.08 14.00
CA LEU A 191 10.81 -3.26 12.55
C LEU A 191 12.27 -3.13 12.06
N THR A 192 12.76 -4.20 11.45
CA THR A 192 14.10 -4.28 10.85
C THR A 192 14.06 -4.44 9.33
N ALA A 193 12.91 -4.82 8.78
CA ALA A 193 12.71 -4.92 7.34
C ALA A 193 12.80 -3.54 6.67
N ASP A 194 13.36 -3.49 5.46
CA ASP A 194 13.39 -2.27 4.67
C ASP A 194 11.98 -1.80 4.31
N ILE A 195 11.76 -0.49 4.35
CA ILE A 195 10.50 0.12 3.93
C ILE A 195 10.62 0.52 2.46
N ALA A 196 9.71 0.02 1.61
CA ALA A 196 9.66 0.36 0.19
C ALA A 196 9.04 1.74 -0.04
N TRP A 197 7.89 2.00 0.56
CA TRP A 197 7.24 3.32 0.67
C TRP A 197 6.23 3.33 1.81
N VAL A 198 5.66 4.49 2.08
CA VAL A 198 4.77 4.71 3.21
C VAL A 198 3.43 5.23 2.72
N HIS A 199 2.33 4.63 3.17
CA HIS A 199 0.99 5.19 3.08
C HIS A 199 0.66 6.04 4.29
N VAL A 200 0.02 7.17 4.03
CA VAL A 200 -0.64 8.02 5.03
C VAL A 200 -2.07 8.29 4.58
N ALA A 201 -2.99 8.20 5.50
CA ALA A 201 -4.41 8.44 5.27
C ALA A 201 -5.09 8.89 6.56
N GLY A 202 -6.37 9.21 6.46
CA GLY A 202 -7.25 9.37 7.59
C GLY A 202 -8.51 8.53 7.40
N HIS A 203 -9.19 8.23 8.49
CA HIS A 203 -10.38 7.38 8.51
C HIS A 203 -11.51 8.04 9.32
N ASP A 204 -12.72 7.55 9.14
CA ASP A 204 -13.86 7.90 9.98
C ASP A 204 -13.85 7.11 11.29
N ASP A 205 -14.05 7.81 12.42
CA ASP A 205 -13.94 7.28 13.79
C ASP A 205 -15.30 6.93 14.42
N VAL A 206 -16.39 6.94 13.67
CA VAL A 206 -17.74 6.81 14.23
C VAL A 206 -18.47 5.57 13.72
N PRO A 207 -18.89 4.66 14.59
CA PRO A 207 -18.63 4.54 16.05
C PRO A 207 -17.27 3.95 16.40
N LEU A 208 -16.62 3.26 15.47
CA LEU A 208 -15.27 2.70 15.53
C LEU A 208 -14.59 2.94 14.19
N PRO A 209 -13.26 3.11 14.16
CA PRO A 209 -12.53 3.37 12.92
C PRO A 209 -12.66 2.19 11.96
N ILE A 210 -12.87 2.53 10.70
CA ILE A 210 -12.81 1.61 9.57
C ILE A 210 -11.71 2.12 8.65
N ASP A 211 -10.98 1.20 8.07
CA ASP A 211 -9.98 1.49 7.06
C ASP A 211 -10.68 1.86 5.75
N ASP A 212 -11.03 3.12 5.62
CA ASP A 212 -11.80 3.64 4.48
C ASP A 212 -11.06 4.75 3.71
N HIS A 213 -9.92 5.19 4.23
CA HIS A 213 -9.07 6.23 3.64
C HIS A 213 -9.88 7.42 3.08
N SER A 214 -10.80 7.94 3.91
CA SER A 214 -11.79 8.95 3.51
C SER A 214 -11.43 10.37 3.95
N ARG A 215 -10.32 10.55 4.67
CA ARG A 215 -9.93 11.81 5.29
C ARG A 215 -8.44 12.12 5.08
N MET A 216 -8.08 13.37 5.34
CA MET A 216 -6.66 13.75 5.50
C MET A 216 -6.03 12.99 6.67
N PRO A 217 -4.72 12.69 6.60
CA PRO A 217 -4.01 12.08 7.71
C PRO A 217 -4.25 12.82 9.02
N THR A 218 -4.52 12.07 10.08
CA THR A 218 -4.71 12.63 11.41
C THR A 218 -3.37 13.14 11.98
N ALA A 219 -3.42 13.98 13.02
CA ALA A 219 -2.21 14.41 13.74
C ALA A 219 -1.39 13.20 14.22
N ALA A 220 -2.05 12.15 14.74
CA ALA A 220 -1.39 10.92 15.16
C ALA A 220 -0.66 10.22 14.00
N CYS A 221 -1.29 10.14 12.81
CA CYS A 221 -0.65 9.59 11.61
C CYS A 221 0.61 10.40 11.23
N MET A 222 0.53 11.71 11.28
CA MET A 222 1.67 12.60 10.98
C MET A 222 2.78 12.53 12.03
N GLU A 223 2.45 12.30 13.30
CA GLU A 223 3.43 12.04 14.38
C GLU A 223 4.17 10.72 14.13
N LEU A 224 3.46 9.65 13.72
CA LEU A 224 4.09 8.39 13.33
C LEU A 224 4.99 8.58 12.11
N LEU A 225 4.54 9.32 11.10
CA LEU A 225 5.37 9.63 9.93
C LEU A 225 6.66 10.36 10.31
N ALA A 226 6.56 11.35 11.21
CA ALA A 226 7.73 12.07 11.71
C ALA A 226 8.69 11.16 12.48
N ARG A 227 8.17 10.18 13.22
CA ARG A 227 8.95 9.17 13.95
C ARG A 227 9.67 8.22 13.00
N VAL A 228 8.98 7.71 11.96
CA VAL A 228 9.58 6.85 10.93
C VAL A 228 10.61 7.61 10.12
N ALA A 229 10.38 8.92 9.90
CA ALA A 229 11.26 9.81 9.13
C ALA A 229 11.78 9.16 7.83
N PRO A 230 10.91 8.65 6.95
CA PRO A 230 11.30 7.80 5.85
C PRO A 230 12.14 8.55 4.83
N THR A 231 13.10 7.85 4.23
CA THR A 231 13.88 8.31 3.08
C THR A 231 13.25 7.87 1.74
N VAL A 232 12.16 7.10 1.82
CA VAL A 232 11.38 6.53 0.71
C VAL A 232 10.15 7.41 0.41
N PRO A 233 9.47 7.20 -0.73
CA PRO A 233 8.26 7.95 -1.04
C PRO A 233 7.18 7.81 0.05
N VAL A 234 6.49 8.91 0.33
CA VAL A 234 5.28 8.95 1.15
C VAL A 234 4.12 9.25 0.24
N ILE A 235 3.10 8.41 0.28
CA ILE A 235 1.92 8.49 -0.60
C ILE A 235 0.69 8.78 0.27
N LEU A 236 -0.03 9.84 -0.07
CA LEU A 236 -1.37 10.04 0.45
C LEU A 236 -2.34 9.13 -0.28
N GLU A 237 -2.95 8.22 0.45
CA GLU A 237 -4.02 7.40 -0.08
C GLU A 237 -5.39 7.99 0.26
N TRP A 238 -6.32 7.95 -0.73
CA TRP A 238 -7.68 8.43 -0.56
C TRP A 238 -8.66 7.60 -1.37
N ASP A 239 -9.50 6.82 -0.71
CA ASP A 239 -10.39 5.85 -1.35
C ASP A 239 -11.83 6.32 -1.51
N ARG A 240 -12.38 6.94 -0.48
CA ARG A 240 -13.78 7.37 -0.44
C ARG A 240 -13.89 8.89 -0.37
N GLU A 241 -15.06 9.41 -0.79
CA GLU A 241 -15.36 10.85 -0.73
C GLU A 241 -14.22 11.75 -1.25
N ARG A 242 -13.62 11.33 -2.37
CA ARG A 242 -12.43 11.94 -2.93
C ARG A 242 -12.62 13.42 -3.26
N PRO A 243 -11.79 14.32 -2.71
CA PRO A 243 -11.88 15.74 -3.01
C PRO A 243 -11.39 16.03 -4.44
N PRO A 244 -11.81 17.14 -5.05
CA PRO A 244 -11.16 17.63 -6.24
C PRO A 244 -9.66 17.83 -6.01
N LEU A 245 -8.83 17.49 -7.00
CA LEU A 245 -7.37 17.55 -6.91
C LEU A 245 -6.87 18.93 -6.45
N GLN A 246 -7.52 20.01 -6.88
CA GLN A 246 -7.17 21.39 -6.52
C GLN A 246 -7.26 21.67 -5.01
N LYS A 247 -8.11 20.92 -4.29
CA LYS A 247 -8.19 21.00 -2.83
C LYS A 247 -7.12 20.15 -2.15
N LEU A 248 -6.70 19.07 -2.80
CA LEU A 248 -5.72 18.14 -2.26
C LEU A 248 -4.28 18.67 -2.40
N LEU A 249 -3.92 19.22 -3.55
CA LEU A 249 -2.55 19.66 -3.84
C LEU A 249 -1.95 20.63 -2.81
N PRO A 250 -2.66 21.65 -2.31
CA PRO A 250 -2.13 22.50 -1.25
C PRO A 250 -1.84 21.75 0.05
N ALA A 251 -2.66 20.76 0.38
CA ALA A 251 -2.52 20.00 1.64
C ALA A 251 -1.31 19.05 1.65
N ILE A 252 -0.87 18.58 0.48
CA ILE A 252 0.30 17.70 0.35
C ILE A 252 1.60 18.44 0.01
N SER A 253 1.53 19.76 -0.25
CA SER A 253 2.71 20.57 -0.52
C SER A 253 3.41 20.97 0.79
N ALA A 254 4.74 21.05 0.74
CA ALA A 254 5.64 21.20 1.90
C ALA A 254 5.38 22.40 2.82
N GLU A 255 4.61 23.39 2.39
CA GLU A 255 4.38 24.63 3.14
C GLU A 255 3.31 24.50 4.24
N GLN A 256 2.42 23.50 4.15
CA GLN A 256 1.32 23.34 5.12
C GLN A 256 1.54 22.26 6.20
N VAL A 257 2.56 21.44 6.07
CA VAL A 257 2.89 20.40 7.08
C VAL A 257 3.56 21.00 8.33
N GLN A 258 3.88 22.29 8.34
CA GLN A 258 4.49 22.99 9.47
C GLN A 258 3.50 23.71 10.41
N GLY A 259 2.20 23.59 10.18
CA GLY A 259 1.19 24.40 10.86
C GLY A 259 0.04 23.65 11.53
N VAL A 260 0.30 22.50 12.18
CA VAL A 260 -0.65 21.90 13.13
C VAL A 260 0.04 21.55 14.42
#